data_c25917ea032d7b17fca9652cc40b65c7
#
_entry.id   c25917ea032d7b17fca9652cc40b65c7
#
_cell.length_a   1.000
_cell.length_b   1.000
_cell.length_c   1.000
_cell.angle_alpha   90.00
_cell.angle_beta   90.00
_cell.angle_gamma   90.00
#
_symmetry.space_group_name_H-M   'P 1'
#
loop_
_entity.id
_entity.type
_entity.pdbx_description
1 polymer ?
#
loop_
_entity_poly.entity_id
_entity_poly.type
_entity_poly.pdbx_seq_one_letter_code
_entity_poly.pdbx_strand_id
1 'polypeptide(L)'
;MAKMKLYYSPGSPYARKVRVMAMETGLDRKIEMVNVAVSPIVPNADVDKHNPIGKIPALAVKGMNLFDSPVICEYLDSQHKGRKLLPRKGRERWVALRLQAMADGLLDAAILTRYEGALRPKDKRWPDWVKGQTKKIEGVLAQLETEAKSLKGKPTIGTISVACALGYLDYRFAAMDWRAKHPKLAKW
;
A
#
# COMPACT_ATOMS: atom_id res chain seq x y z
N MET A 1 -18.54 -21.10 4.35
CA MET A 1 -18.55 -19.61 4.28
C MET A 1 -18.27 -19.19 2.85
N ALA A 2 -18.95 -18.17 2.35
CA ALA A 2 -18.67 -17.64 1.02
C ALA A 2 -17.20 -17.12 0.99
N LYS A 3 -16.46 -17.53 -0.04
CA LYS A 3 -15.05 -17.16 -0.21
C LYS A 3 -14.96 -15.66 -0.54
N MET A 4 -14.09 -14.92 0.13
CA MET A 4 -13.79 -13.51 -0.22
C MET A 4 -13.05 -13.48 -1.56
N LYS A 5 -13.26 -12.46 -2.39
CA LYS A 5 -12.53 -12.27 -3.66
C LYS A 5 -11.75 -10.97 -3.62
N LEU A 6 -10.43 -11.05 -3.78
CA LEU A 6 -9.55 -9.89 -3.83
C LEU A 6 -9.14 -9.60 -5.27
N TYR A 7 -9.64 -8.49 -5.81
CA TYR A 7 -9.21 -7.94 -7.09
C TYR A 7 -7.88 -7.22 -6.89
N TYR A 8 -6.84 -7.67 -7.58
CA TYR A 8 -5.48 -7.23 -7.37
C TYR A 8 -4.62 -7.28 -8.64
N SER A 9 -3.44 -6.70 -8.57
CA SER A 9 -2.36 -6.93 -9.53
C SER A 9 -1.06 -7.17 -8.73
N PRO A 10 -0.16 -8.07 -9.19
CA PRO A 10 1.12 -8.33 -8.53
C PRO A 10 1.98 -7.09 -8.32
N GLY A 11 1.89 -6.13 -9.24
CA GLY A 11 2.64 -4.88 -9.18
C GLY A 11 2.03 -3.78 -8.29
N SER A 12 0.84 -4.00 -7.72
CA SER A 12 0.19 -3.03 -6.86
C SER A 12 0.72 -3.10 -5.42
N PRO A 13 1.32 -2.02 -4.88
CA PRO A 13 1.82 -2.00 -3.51
C PRO A 13 0.68 -2.00 -2.49
N TYR A 14 -0.46 -1.40 -2.81
CA TYR A 14 -1.65 -1.42 -1.95
C TYR A 14 -2.28 -2.81 -1.87
N ALA A 15 -2.34 -3.54 -2.99
CA ALA A 15 -2.78 -4.93 -2.97
C ALA A 15 -1.77 -5.84 -2.24
N ARG A 16 -0.47 -5.54 -2.33
CA ARG A 16 0.56 -6.23 -1.56
C ARG A 16 0.33 -6.08 -0.06
N LYS A 17 0.02 -4.87 0.42
CA LYS A 17 -0.33 -4.61 1.82
C LYS A 17 -1.49 -5.50 2.29
N VAL A 18 -2.57 -5.58 1.52
CA VAL A 18 -3.73 -6.44 1.83
C VAL A 18 -3.33 -7.92 1.86
N ARG A 19 -2.51 -8.38 0.91
CA ARG A 19 -2.04 -9.76 0.86
C ARG A 19 -1.18 -10.12 2.07
N VAL A 20 -0.23 -9.26 2.45
CA VAL A 20 0.58 -9.45 3.66
C VAL A 20 -0.30 -9.47 4.89
N MET A 21 -1.27 -8.56 4.99
CA MET A 21 -2.24 -8.54 6.08
C MET A 21 -3.03 -9.85 6.17
N ALA A 22 -3.47 -10.39 5.04
CA ALA A 22 -4.19 -11.67 4.99
C ALA A 22 -3.31 -12.84 5.47
N MET A 23 -2.03 -12.88 5.11
CA MET A 23 -1.07 -13.90 5.57
C MET A 23 -0.82 -13.79 7.08
N GLU A 24 -0.55 -12.59 7.59
CA GLU A 24 -0.29 -12.35 9.02
C GLU A 24 -1.50 -12.68 9.91
N THR A 25 -2.71 -12.63 9.35
CA THR A 25 -3.96 -12.95 10.06
C THR A 25 -4.45 -14.38 9.81
N GLY A 26 -3.77 -15.17 8.96
CA GLY A 26 -4.16 -16.53 8.58
C GLY A 26 -5.44 -16.60 7.74
N LEU A 27 -5.78 -15.52 7.05
CA LEU A 27 -6.99 -15.43 6.22
C LEU A 27 -6.72 -15.63 4.73
N ASP A 28 -5.44 -15.74 4.32
CA ASP A 28 -5.02 -15.89 2.93
C ASP A 28 -5.74 -17.04 2.21
N ARG A 29 -5.92 -18.20 2.88
CA ARG A 29 -6.63 -19.36 2.32
C ARG A 29 -8.14 -19.16 2.14
N LYS A 30 -8.71 -18.11 2.76
CA LYS A 30 -10.14 -17.75 2.63
C LYS A 30 -10.39 -16.73 1.52
N ILE A 31 -9.33 -16.28 0.85
CA ILE A 31 -9.39 -15.25 -0.19
C ILE A 31 -9.05 -15.88 -1.55
N GLU A 32 -9.97 -15.76 -2.48
CA GLU A 32 -9.74 -16.03 -3.89
C GLU A 32 -9.06 -14.82 -4.52
N MET A 33 -7.95 -15.05 -5.20
CA MET A 33 -7.15 -14.00 -5.83
C MET A 33 -7.58 -13.81 -7.28
N VAL A 34 -8.15 -12.65 -7.62
CA VAL A 34 -8.58 -12.29 -8.97
C VAL A 34 -7.58 -11.27 -9.53
N ASN A 35 -6.69 -11.75 -10.42
CA ASN A 35 -5.71 -10.87 -11.05
C ASN A 35 -6.36 -10.03 -12.14
N VAL A 36 -6.22 -8.71 -12.06
CA VAL A 36 -6.80 -7.74 -12.99
C VAL A 36 -5.78 -6.65 -13.36
N ALA A 37 -5.91 -6.13 -14.57
CA ALA A 37 -5.17 -4.95 -15.00
C ALA A 37 -6.05 -3.70 -14.79
N VAL A 38 -5.47 -2.67 -14.20
CA VAL A 38 -6.10 -1.33 -14.07
C VAL A 38 -5.14 -0.25 -14.56
N SER A 39 -5.71 0.77 -15.15
CA SER A 39 -4.97 1.93 -15.64
C SER A 39 -5.83 3.18 -15.49
N PRO A 40 -5.26 4.36 -15.16
CA PRO A 40 -6.03 5.60 -15.08
C PRO A 40 -6.56 6.07 -16.44
N ILE A 41 -6.07 5.51 -17.55
CA ILE A 41 -6.46 5.86 -18.92
C ILE A 41 -7.20 4.74 -19.66
N VAL A 42 -7.32 3.55 -19.06
CA VAL A 42 -8.05 2.41 -19.63
C VAL A 42 -8.92 1.82 -18.51
N PRO A 43 -10.22 2.12 -18.50
CA PRO A 43 -11.16 1.57 -17.53
C PRO A 43 -11.22 0.03 -17.55
N ASN A 44 -11.54 -0.57 -16.40
CA ASN A 44 -11.78 -1.99 -16.27
C ASN A 44 -13.16 -2.21 -15.67
N ALA A 45 -14.14 -2.55 -16.52
CA ALA A 45 -15.54 -2.69 -16.15
C ALA A 45 -15.79 -3.75 -15.05
N ASP A 46 -14.94 -4.77 -14.93
CA ASP A 46 -15.08 -5.76 -13.87
C ASP A 46 -14.60 -5.21 -12.51
N VAL A 47 -13.56 -4.39 -12.51
CA VAL A 47 -13.14 -3.69 -11.30
C VAL A 47 -14.15 -2.64 -10.88
N ASP A 48 -14.71 -1.90 -11.85
CA ASP A 48 -15.68 -0.81 -11.60
C ASP A 48 -16.94 -1.31 -10.89
N LYS A 49 -17.36 -2.56 -11.14
CA LYS A 49 -18.48 -3.22 -10.42
C LYS A 49 -18.21 -3.39 -8.92
N HIS A 50 -16.93 -3.45 -8.51
CA HIS A 50 -16.52 -3.71 -7.13
C HIS A 50 -15.90 -2.50 -6.46
N ASN A 51 -15.41 -1.53 -7.25
CA ASN A 51 -14.87 -0.27 -6.78
C ASN A 51 -15.12 0.83 -7.83
N PRO A 52 -16.09 1.72 -7.61
CA PRO A 52 -16.45 2.76 -8.57
C PRO A 52 -15.31 3.78 -8.84
N ILE A 53 -14.23 3.74 -8.05
CA ILE A 53 -13.02 4.54 -8.30
C ILE A 53 -12.14 3.91 -9.38
N GLY A 54 -12.42 2.68 -9.83
CA GLY A 54 -11.63 1.96 -10.83
C GLY A 54 -10.24 1.55 -10.38
N LYS A 55 -10.03 1.43 -9.06
CA LYS A 55 -8.72 1.11 -8.45
C LYS A 55 -8.71 -0.25 -7.75
N ILE A 56 -7.52 -0.80 -7.62
CA ILE A 56 -7.23 -1.99 -6.81
C ILE A 56 -6.33 -1.62 -5.61
N PRO A 57 -6.46 -2.35 -4.48
CA PRO A 57 -7.30 -3.54 -4.27
C PRO A 57 -8.78 -3.21 -4.07
N ALA A 58 -9.64 -4.18 -4.44
CA ALA A 58 -11.03 -4.23 -4.03
C ALA A 58 -11.33 -5.63 -3.48
N LEU A 59 -12.07 -5.74 -2.38
CA LEU A 59 -12.42 -7.00 -1.74
C LEU A 59 -13.93 -7.19 -1.79
N ALA A 60 -14.39 -8.18 -2.57
CA ALA A 60 -15.79 -8.59 -2.57
C ALA A 60 -16.00 -9.62 -1.46
N VAL A 61 -16.95 -9.34 -0.58
CA VAL A 61 -17.43 -10.19 0.50
C VAL A 61 -18.93 -10.37 0.37
N LYS A 62 -19.52 -11.31 1.15
CA LYS A 62 -20.96 -11.54 1.07
C LYS A 62 -21.73 -10.24 1.33
N GLY A 63 -22.42 -9.75 0.33
CA GLY A 63 -23.33 -8.60 0.41
C GLY A 63 -22.68 -7.22 0.31
N MET A 64 -21.34 -7.10 0.19
CA MET A 64 -20.68 -5.80 0.03
C MET A 64 -19.33 -5.88 -0.69
N ASN A 65 -18.89 -4.75 -1.20
CA ASN A 65 -17.54 -4.53 -1.73
C ASN A 65 -16.79 -3.54 -0.83
N LEU A 66 -15.54 -3.85 -0.51
CA LEU A 66 -14.68 -3.03 0.33
C LEU A 66 -13.51 -2.48 -0.47
N PHE A 67 -13.22 -1.24 -0.31
CA PHE A 67 -12.09 -0.46 -0.81
C PHE A 67 -11.99 0.82 0.07
N ASP A 68 -10.80 1.46 0.25
CA ASP A 68 -9.53 1.08 -0.32
C ASP A 68 -8.74 0.11 0.60
N SER A 69 -7.43 0.00 0.38
CA SER A 69 -6.60 -0.94 1.14
C SER A 69 -6.63 -0.74 2.66
N PRO A 70 -6.67 0.47 3.27
CA PRO A 70 -6.92 0.70 4.68
C PRO A 70 -8.18 0.02 5.20
N VAL A 71 -9.32 0.23 4.53
CA VAL A 71 -10.61 -0.36 4.88
C VAL A 71 -10.56 -1.88 4.81
N ILE A 72 -9.98 -2.43 3.74
CA ILE A 72 -9.82 -3.88 3.58
C ILE A 72 -8.96 -4.46 4.70
N CYS A 73 -7.85 -3.81 5.05
CA CYS A 73 -6.97 -4.28 6.12
C CYS A 73 -7.67 -4.27 7.49
N GLU A 74 -8.44 -3.22 7.82
CA GLU A 74 -9.21 -3.16 9.06
C GLU A 74 -10.31 -4.22 9.10
N TYR A 75 -10.98 -4.47 7.97
CA TYR A 75 -11.94 -5.56 7.86
C TYR A 75 -11.26 -6.92 8.10
N LEU A 76 -10.14 -7.22 7.45
CA LEU A 76 -9.42 -8.49 7.64
C LEU A 76 -8.98 -8.65 9.10
N ASP A 77 -8.47 -7.59 9.73
CA ASP A 77 -8.10 -7.61 11.14
C ASP A 77 -9.29 -7.89 12.07
N SER A 78 -10.50 -7.51 11.67
CA SER A 78 -11.73 -7.82 12.42
C SER A 78 -12.14 -9.30 12.32
N GLN A 79 -11.74 -10.03 11.25
CA GLN A 79 -12.24 -11.38 10.93
C GLN A 79 -11.47 -12.52 11.60
N HIS A 80 -10.51 -12.24 12.48
CA HIS A 80 -9.75 -13.25 13.22
C HIS A 80 -9.74 -12.98 14.74
N LYS A 81 -9.44 -14.01 15.53
CA LYS A 81 -9.37 -13.93 17.00
C LYS A 81 -7.94 -13.71 17.54
N GLY A 82 -6.93 -13.76 16.68
CA GLY A 82 -5.53 -13.58 17.04
C GLY A 82 -5.18 -12.15 17.43
N ARG A 83 -3.89 -11.89 17.64
CA ARG A 83 -3.36 -10.55 17.94
C ARG A 83 -3.72 -9.58 16.82
N LYS A 84 -4.33 -8.47 17.18
CA LYS A 84 -4.70 -7.44 16.21
C LYS A 84 -3.47 -6.70 15.67
N LEU A 85 -3.45 -6.49 14.36
CA LEU A 85 -2.43 -5.73 13.67
C LEU A 85 -2.78 -4.22 13.65
N LEU A 86 -4.07 -3.89 13.82
CA LEU A 86 -4.52 -2.54 14.17
C LEU A 86 -4.76 -2.48 15.68
N PRO A 87 -3.93 -1.76 16.46
CA PRO A 87 -4.17 -1.57 17.88
C PRO A 87 -5.55 -0.94 18.11
N ARG A 88 -6.29 -1.46 19.09
CA ARG A 88 -7.70 -1.06 19.29
C ARG A 88 -7.84 0.38 19.80
N LYS A 89 -6.90 0.86 20.62
CA LYS A 89 -6.97 2.17 21.30
C LYS A 89 -5.60 2.70 21.67
N GLY A 90 -5.53 3.89 22.19
CA GLY A 90 -4.35 4.50 22.75
C GLY A 90 -3.35 5.00 21.71
N ARG A 91 -2.17 5.41 22.20
CA ARG A 91 -1.09 5.99 21.39
C ARG A 91 -0.64 5.04 20.25
N GLU A 92 -0.56 3.75 20.56
CA GLU A 92 -0.12 2.74 19.58
C GLU A 92 -1.01 2.70 18.34
N ARG A 93 -2.34 2.88 18.51
CA ARG A 93 -3.25 2.97 17.38
C ARG A 93 -2.93 4.18 16.48
N TRP A 94 -2.71 5.33 17.07
CA TRP A 94 -2.39 6.54 16.31
C TRP A 94 -1.05 6.47 15.61
N VAL A 95 -0.04 5.86 16.26
CA VAL A 95 1.26 5.58 15.63
C VAL A 95 1.10 4.65 14.44
N ALA A 96 0.37 3.54 14.58
CA ALA A 96 0.16 2.59 13.48
C ALA A 96 -0.59 3.22 12.30
N LEU A 97 -1.66 3.99 12.55
CA LEU A 97 -2.43 4.67 11.51
C LEU A 97 -1.61 5.78 10.84
N ARG A 98 -0.81 6.54 11.59
CA ARG A 98 0.07 7.57 11.02
C ARG A 98 1.14 6.96 10.12
N LEU A 99 1.77 5.85 10.53
CA LEU A 99 2.72 5.12 9.70
C LEU A 99 2.08 4.59 8.42
N GLN A 100 0.85 4.07 8.51
CA GLN A 100 0.08 3.66 7.35
C GLN A 100 -0.17 4.84 6.41
N ALA A 101 -0.65 5.98 6.94
CA ALA A 101 -0.90 7.18 6.14
C ALA A 101 0.38 7.71 5.47
N MET A 102 1.52 7.71 6.18
CA MET A 102 2.81 8.10 5.61
C MET A 102 3.24 7.17 4.47
N ALA A 103 3.10 5.86 4.65
CA ALA A 103 3.44 4.87 3.64
C ALA A 103 2.51 4.97 2.41
N ASP A 104 1.21 5.16 2.62
CA ASP A 104 0.25 5.33 1.54
C ASP A 104 0.50 6.65 0.78
N GLY A 105 0.79 7.75 1.47
CA GLY A 105 1.17 9.02 0.84
C GLY A 105 2.48 8.95 0.05
N LEU A 106 3.47 8.18 0.51
CA LEU A 106 4.68 7.88 -0.26
C LEU A 106 4.32 7.12 -1.54
N LEU A 107 3.47 6.11 -1.43
CA LEU A 107 3.03 5.31 -2.58
C LEU A 107 2.22 6.12 -3.58
N ASP A 108 1.35 7.03 -3.12
CA ASP A 108 0.61 7.93 -3.98
C ASP A 108 1.56 8.79 -4.81
N ALA A 109 2.56 9.40 -4.17
CA ALA A 109 3.57 10.20 -4.86
C ALA A 109 4.38 9.35 -5.86
N ALA A 110 4.77 8.14 -5.47
CA ALA A 110 5.54 7.23 -6.31
C ALA A 110 4.73 6.77 -7.54
N ILE A 111 3.45 6.44 -7.38
CA ILE A 111 2.59 6.03 -8.49
C ILE A 111 2.33 7.18 -9.45
N LEU A 112 2.10 8.40 -8.95
CA LEU A 112 1.95 9.58 -9.79
C LEU A 112 3.22 9.85 -10.59
N THR A 113 4.39 9.76 -9.97
CA THR A 113 5.69 9.85 -10.65
C THR A 113 5.83 8.80 -11.76
N ARG A 114 5.47 7.55 -11.44
CA ARG A 114 5.51 6.46 -12.42
C ARG A 114 4.57 6.70 -13.59
N TYR A 115 3.35 7.15 -13.36
CA TYR A 115 2.38 7.43 -14.42
C TYR A 115 2.81 8.58 -15.30
N GLU A 116 3.40 9.60 -14.73
CA GLU A 116 3.98 10.72 -15.50
C GLU A 116 5.06 10.23 -16.48
N GLY A 117 5.92 9.31 -16.04
CA GLY A 117 6.96 8.75 -16.89
C GLY A 117 6.52 7.66 -17.87
N ALA A 118 5.54 6.80 -17.47
CA ALA A 118 5.15 5.61 -18.23
C ALA A 118 3.94 5.81 -19.13
N LEU A 119 2.98 6.66 -18.74
CA LEU A 119 1.71 6.81 -19.45
C LEU A 119 1.58 8.13 -20.18
N ARG A 120 2.16 9.21 -19.65
CA ARG A 120 2.06 10.51 -20.29
C ARG A 120 2.95 10.58 -21.53
N PRO A 121 2.47 11.08 -22.66
CA PRO A 121 3.28 11.35 -23.86
C PRO A 121 4.51 12.19 -23.50
N LYS A 122 5.65 11.91 -24.12
CA LYS A 122 6.95 12.50 -23.77
C LYS A 122 6.94 14.04 -23.82
N ASP A 123 6.30 14.58 -24.84
CA ASP A 123 6.14 16.03 -25.09
C ASP A 123 5.21 16.75 -24.10
N LYS A 124 4.44 15.97 -23.30
CA LYS A 124 3.48 16.48 -22.30
C LYS A 124 3.91 16.21 -20.86
N ARG A 125 5.11 15.67 -20.65
CA ARG A 125 5.62 15.40 -19.30
C ARG A 125 6.03 16.68 -18.61
N TRP A 126 5.72 16.77 -17.32
CA TRP A 126 6.02 17.94 -16.52
C TRP A 126 7.08 17.63 -15.44
N PRO A 127 8.37 18.01 -15.67
CA PRO A 127 9.48 17.70 -14.75
C PRO A 127 9.28 18.27 -13.33
N ASP A 128 8.72 19.48 -13.20
CA ASP A 128 8.49 20.08 -11.88
C ASP A 128 7.45 19.33 -11.06
N TRP A 129 6.45 18.73 -11.72
CA TRP A 129 5.51 17.82 -11.08
C TRP A 129 6.24 16.61 -10.49
N VAL A 130 7.09 15.96 -11.28
CA VAL A 130 7.91 14.80 -10.85
C VAL A 130 8.80 15.21 -9.68
N LYS A 131 9.47 16.34 -9.76
CA LYS A 131 10.30 16.89 -8.68
C LYS A 131 9.49 17.08 -7.39
N GLY A 132 8.28 17.65 -7.49
CA GLY A 132 7.37 17.83 -6.37
C GLY A 132 6.94 16.51 -5.72
N GLN A 133 6.61 15.48 -6.52
CA GLN A 133 6.28 14.16 -5.99
C GLN A 133 7.50 13.49 -5.36
N THR A 134 8.66 13.56 -5.99
CA THR A 134 9.92 13.00 -5.47
C THR A 134 10.27 13.61 -4.11
N LYS A 135 10.12 14.93 -3.94
CA LYS A 135 10.32 15.60 -2.64
C LYS A 135 9.45 15.03 -1.52
N LYS A 136 8.19 14.62 -1.83
CA LYS A 136 7.30 13.98 -0.84
C LYS A 136 7.84 12.61 -0.44
N ILE A 137 8.31 11.81 -1.40
CA ILE A 137 8.92 10.49 -1.14
C ILE A 137 10.14 10.67 -0.23
N GLU A 138 11.05 11.58 -0.57
CA GLU A 138 12.27 11.87 0.19
C GLU A 138 11.94 12.35 1.62
N GLY A 139 10.93 13.22 1.78
CA GLY A 139 10.48 13.68 3.09
C GLY A 139 9.97 12.54 3.98
N VAL A 140 9.20 11.62 3.43
CA VAL A 140 8.73 10.43 4.18
C VAL A 140 9.89 9.50 4.51
N LEU A 141 10.83 9.26 3.59
CA LEU A 141 12.00 8.43 3.85
C LEU A 141 12.88 9.02 4.97
N ALA A 142 13.12 10.34 4.95
CA ALA A 142 13.87 11.04 6.00
C ALA A 142 13.18 10.92 7.36
N GLN A 143 11.85 11.07 7.42
CA GLN A 143 11.09 10.90 8.65
C GLN A 143 11.18 9.46 9.17
N LEU A 144 11.01 8.46 8.31
CA LEU A 144 11.13 7.05 8.67
C LEU A 144 12.54 6.67 9.12
N GLU A 145 13.58 7.28 8.55
CA GLU A 145 14.98 7.11 8.98
C GLU A 145 15.16 7.56 10.43
N THR A 146 14.58 8.69 10.82
CA THR A 146 14.64 9.17 12.21
C THR A 146 13.88 8.26 13.17
N GLU A 147 12.79 7.65 12.70
CA GLU A 147 11.91 6.78 13.47
C GLU A 147 12.26 5.27 13.37
N ALA A 148 13.33 4.90 12.66
CA ALA A 148 13.64 3.49 12.35
C ALA A 148 13.73 2.58 13.60
N LYS A 149 14.19 3.11 14.73
CA LYS A 149 14.22 2.37 16.00
C LYS A 149 12.83 2.00 16.51
N SER A 150 11.83 2.87 16.31
CA SER A 150 10.46 2.66 16.76
C SER A 150 9.66 1.72 15.87
N LEU A 151 10.16 1.41 14.68
CA LEU A 151 9.53 0.44 13.76
C LEU A 151 9.75 -1.01 14.19
N LYS A 152 10.67 -1.28 15.13
CA LYS A 152 10.97 -2.62 15.63
C LYS A 152 9.83 -3.17 16.49
N GLY A 153 9.78 -4.50 16.58
CA GLY A 153 8.81 -5.19 17.41
C GLY A 153 7.82 -6.03 16.60
N LYS A 154 6.67 -6.31 17.20
CA LYS A 154 5.63 -7.10 16.53
C LYS A 154 5.00 -6.29 15.39
N PRO A 155 4.71 -6.92 14.23
CA PRO A 155 4.10 -6.23 13.09
C PRO A 155 2.79 -5.53 13.46
N THR A 156 2.60 -4.34 12.89
CA THR A 156 1.33 -3.60 12.91
C THR A 156 0.96 -3.23 11.47
N ILE A 157 -0.25 -2.79 11.23
CA ILE A 157 -0.64 -2.27 9.91
C ILE A 157 0.30 -1.15 9.45
N GLY A 158 0.78 -0.32 10.37
CA GLY A 158 1.73 0.75 10.05
C GLY A 158 3.06 0.21 9.54
N THR A 159 3.69 -0.73 10.25
CA THR A 159 4.97 -1.30 9.83
C THR A 159 4.85 -2.16 8.57
N ILE A 160 3.74 -2.89 8.40
CA ILE A 160 3.43 -3.62 7.16
C ILE A 160 3.32 -2.65 5.98
N SER A 161 2.61 -1.53 6.15
CA SER A 161 2.48 -0.51 5.11
C SER A 161 3.82 0.09 4.72
N VAL A 162 4.66 0.43 5.70
CA VAL A 162 6.03 0.93 5.46
C VAL A 162 6.86 -0.10 4.68
N ALA A 163 6.86 -1.37 5.09
CA ALA A 163 7.60 -2.42 4.38
C ALA A 163 7.13 -2.59 2.93
N CYS A 164 5.81 -2.53 2.69
CA CYS A 164 5.26 -2.60 1.33
C CYS A 164 5.65 -1.38 0.48
N ALA A 165 5.68 -0.19 1.07
CA ALA A 165 6.08 1.04 0.39
C ALA A 165 7.58 1.00 0.00
N LEU A 166 8.45 0.62 0.92
CA LEU A 166 9.88 0.47 0.65
C LEU A 166 10.16 -0.59 -0.43
N GLY A 167 9.49 -1.74 -0.34
CA GLY A 167 9.59 -2.78 -1.37
C GLY A 167 9.06 -2.33 -2.75
N TYR A 168 8.13 -1.39 -2.81
CA TYR A 168 7.72 -0.79 -4.07
C TYR A 168 8.77 0.15 -4.64
N LEU A 169 9.47 0.92 -3.80
CA LEU A 169 10.60 1.73 -4.24
C LEU A 169 11.72 0.86 -4.81
N ASP A 170 12.05 -0.25 -4.15
CA ASP A 170 13.03 -1.21 -4.69
C ASP A 170 12.62 -1.74 -6.06
N TYR A 171 11.33 -2.06 -6.22
CA TYR A 171 10.82 -2.65 -7.46
C TYR A 171 10.75 -1.67 -8.62
N ARG A 172 10.39 -0.40 -8.36
CA ARG A 172 10.09 0.58 -9.42
C ARG A 172 11.06 1.74 -9.50
N PHE A 173 11.78 2.01 -8.44
CA PHE A 173 12.63 3.20 -8.27
C PHE A 173 14.03 2.81 -7.78
N ALA A 174 14.57 1.68 -8.27
CA ALA A 174 15.89 1.18 -7.84
C ALA A 174 17.00 2.25 -7.99
N ALA A 175 16.94 3.07 -9.04
CA ALA A 175 17.89 4.16 -9.28
C ALA A 175 17.84 5.28 -8.20
N MET A 176 16.80 5.33 -7.35
CA MET A 176 16.72 6.31 -6.25
C MET A 176 17.73 5.99 -5.15
N ASP A 177 18.15 4.73 -5.04
CA ASP A 177 19.08 4.21 -4.02
C ASP A 177 18.76 4.74 -2.60
N TRP A 178 17.52 4.57 -2.20
CA TRP A 178 17.06 5.06 -0.90
C TRP A 178 17.80 4.43 0.29
N ARG A 179 18.30 3.19 0.11
CA ARG A 179 19.01 2.48 1.18
C ARG A 179 20.34 3.13 1.57
N ALA A 180 21.12 3.56 0.59
CA ALA A 180 22.37 4.26 0.84
C ALA A 180 22.15 5.58 1.62
N LYS A 181 21.03 6.27 1.31
CA LYS A 181 20.68 7.55 1.96
C LYS A 181 20.03 7.38 3.34
N HIS A 182 19.46 6.19 3.63
CA HIS A 182 18.70 5.93 4.87
C HIS A 182 19.12 4.60 5.52
N PRO A 183 20.36 4.52 6.07
CA PRO A 183 20.95 3.26 6.53
C PRO A 183 20.26 2.63 7.74
N LYS A 184 19.65 3.40 8.64
CA LYS A 184 18.90 2.84 9.79
C LYS A 184 17.59 2.21 9.33
N LEU A 185 16.92 2.84 8.37
CA LEU A 185 15.70 2.31 7.75
C LEU A 185 16.02 1.08 6.90
N ALA A 186 17.13 1.09 6.14
CA ALA A 186 17.60 -0.05 5.38
C ALA A 186 17.91 -1.26 6.29
N LYS A 187 18.53 -1.03 7.45
CA LYS A 187 18.80 -2.07 8.44
C LYS A 187 17.52 -2.66 9.03
N TRP A 188 16.49 -1.85 9.23
CA TRP A 188 15.19 -2.32 9.69
C TRP A 188 14.54 -3.23 8.64
#